data_101e1cba4da6d401ad5cecb094d4e753
#
_entry.id   101e1cba4da6d401ad5cecb094d4e753
#
_cell.length_a   1.000
_cell.length_b   1.000
_cell.length_c   1.000
_cell.angle_alpha   90.00
_cell.angle_beta   90.00
_cell.angle_gamma   90.00
#
_symmetry.space_group_name_H-M   'P 1'
#
loop_
_entity.id
_entity.type
_entity.pdbx_description
1 polymer ?
#
loop_
_entity_poly.entity_id
_entity_poly.type
_entity_poly.pdbx_seq_one_letter_code
_entity_poly.pdbx_strand_id
1 'polypeptide(L)'
;NLIEVCTNRNSPNGAWVYDIIEGSNPNTIDWKQFEGDPERIKEYMDYMTSNKLERYIGPDERSKFSLERFFRWRCWWDYSTGLSGDLLTHEYDAVNQIMHVGIPHSATSSGGVYFFKDGRTVPDVLQTTFEWPDRDLTMLYSATLASSRNRGKVFMGHDASMEVSNILAITVDQDSTRYADKIKEGIIPTDTPFYTYVPGQNSSDSVTSPTELYFAKRGLLYTYVNGKRYDT
;
A
#
# COMPACT_ATOMS: atom_id res chain seq x y z
N ASN A 1 -9.29 -16.86 1.00
CA ASN A 1 -9.01 -15.70 1.85
C ASN A 1 -8.66 -14.49 1.00
N LEU A 2 -8.98 -13.28 1.49
CA LEU A 2 -8.80 -12.03 0.77
C LEU A 2 -7.97 -11.06 1.59
N ILE A 3 -7.06 -10.34 0.92
CA ILE A 3 -6.38 -9.17 1.49
C ILE A 3 -6.81 -7.95 0.69
N GLU A 4 -7.30 -6.92 1.37
CA GLU A 4 -7.57 -5.62 0.77
C GLU A 4 -6.56 -4.59 1.26
N VAL A 5 -6.01 -3.83 0.33
CA VAL A 5 -5.03 -2.79 0.62
C VAL A 5 -5.37 -1.54 -0.19
N CYS A 6 -5.28 -0.39 0.42
CA CYS A 6 -5.49 0.84 -0.33
C CYS A 6 -4.46 1.92 0.03
N THR A 7 -4.09 2.71 -0.98
CA THR A 7 -3.29 3.91 -0.82
C THR A 7 -3.98 5.07 -1.51
N ASN A 8 -4.56 5.96 -0.73
CA ASN A 8 -5.31 7.10 -1.24
C ASN A 8 -4.66 8.42 -0.81
N ARG A 9 -4.60 9.38 -1.71
CA ARG A 9 -4.07 10.72 -1.50
C ARG A 9 -4.99 11.74 -2.15
N ASN A 10 -5.04 12.95 -1.61
CA ASN A 10 -5.86 14.02 -2.17
C ASN A 10 -5.19 15.39 -1.96
N SER A 11 -3.99 15.52 -2.48
CA SER A 11 -3.27 16.79 -2.51
C SER A 11 -2.38 16.84 -3.74
N PRO A 12 -2.08 18.03 -4.28
CA PRO A 12 -1.15 18.17 -5.39
C PRO A 12 0.19 17.49 -5.12
N ASN A 13 0.78 17.74 -3.96
CA ASN A 13 2.05 17.14 -3.55
C ASN A 13 1.95 15.60 -3.43
N GLY A 14 0.86 15.09 -2.87
CA GLY A 14 0.59 13.66 -2.79
C GLY A 14 0.38 13.01 -4.17
N ALA A 15 -0.04 13.78 -5.16
CA ALA A 15 -0.20 13.38 -6.56
C ALA A 15 1.02 13.71 -7.42
N TRP A 16 2.16 14.01 -6.80
CA TRP A 16 3.44 14.33 -7.43
C TRP A 16 3.45 15.62 -8.25
N VAL A 17 2.50 16.52 -8.04
CA VAL A 17 2.48 17.86 -8.62
C VAL A 17 3.34 18.77 -7.73
N TYR A 18 4.65 18.56 -7.78
CA TYR A 18 5.60 19.36 -7.02
C TYR A 18 5.80 20.74 -7.62
N ASP A 19 6.16 21.71 -6.78
CA ASP A 19 6.51 23.04 -7.22
C ASP A 19 7.78 23.02 -8.08
N ILE A 20 7.78 23.83 -9.13
CA ILE A 20 8.97 24.07 -9.95
C ILE A 20 9.76 25.16 -9.27
N ILE A 21 11.02 24.88 -8.94
CA ILE A 21 11.88 25.82 -8.24
C ILE A 21 12.17 27.03 -9.15
N GLU A 22 11.95 28.22 -8.62
CA GLU A 22 12.22 29.47 -9.34
C GLU A 22 13.71 29.54 -9.77
N GLY A 23 13.97 30.04 -10.97
CA GLY A 23 15.32 30.11 -11.54
C GLY A 23 15.81 28.84 -12.21
N SER A 24 15.01 27.74 -12.16
CA SER A 24 15.34 26.50 -12.87
C SER A 24 15.26 26.69 -14.38
N ASN A 25 16.32 26.31 -15.08
CA ASN A 25 16.43 26.46 -16.55
C ASN A 25 17.51 25.50 -17.09
N PRO A 26 17.70 25.41 -18.43
CA PRO A 26 18.69 24.50 -19.02
C PRO A 26 20.15 24.72 -18.58
N ASN A 27 20.51 25.89 -18.00
CA ASN A 27 21.86 26.16 -17.50
C ASN A 27 22.02 25.74 -16.02
N THR A 28 20.94 25.56 -15.29
CA THR A 28 20.94 25.17 -13.87
C THR A 28 20.58 23.72 -13.63
N ILE A 29 20.10 23.02 -14.68
CA ILE A 29 19.74 21.59 -14.62
C ILE A 29 20.57 20.85 -15.67
N ASP A 30 21.31 19.83 -15.22
CA ASP A 30 21.99 18.91 -16.14
C ASP A 30 20.98 17.91 -16.72
N TRP A 31 20.27 18.37 -17.74
CA TRP A 31 19.24 17.61 -18.42
C TRP A 31 19.79 16.33 -19.07
N LYS A 32 21.01 16.43 -19.60
CA LYS A 32 21.67 15.28 -20.23
C LYS A 32 21.94 14.15 -19.22
N GLN A 33 22.35 14.52 -18.01
CA GLN A 33 22.54 13.55 -16.94
C GLN A 33 21.21 12.96 -16.46
N PHE A 34 20.16 13.77 -16.40
CA PHE A 34 18.80 13.31 -16.02
C PHE A 34 18.21 12.34 -17.05
N GLU A 35 18.29 12.68 -18.34
CA GLU A 35 17.79 11.83 -19.44
C GLU A 35 18.58 10.53 -19.58
N GLY A 36 19.87 10.55 -19.28
CA GLY A 36 20.76 9.40 -19.38
C GLY A 36 21.37 9.20 -20.77
N ASP A 37 21.78 7.97 -21.04
CA ASP A 37 22.49 7.60 -22.26
C ASP A 37 21.55 7.63 -23.50
N PRO A 38 21.89 8.40 -24.55
CA PRO A 38 21.07 8.47 -25.77
C PRO A 38 20.86 7.11 -26.47
N GLU A 39 21.83 6.20 -26.40
CA GLU A 39 21.68 4.87 -27.02
C GLU A 39 20.64 4.04 -26.27
N ARG A 40 20.65 4.08 -24.94
CA ARG A 40 19.64 3.40 -24.13
C ARG A 40 18.25 4.02 -24.29
N ILE A 41 18.16 5.33 -24.44
CA ILE A 41 16.91 6.01 -24.75
C ILE A 41 16.35 5.49 -26.08
N LYS A 42 17.21 5.36 -27.09
CA LYS A 42 16.82 4.83 -28.40
C LYS A 42 16.35 3.38 -28.31
N GLU A 43 17.11 2.51 -27.64
CA GLU A 43 16.72 1.11 -27.41
C GLU A 43 15.34 1.01 -26.74
N TYR A 44 15.12 1.83 -25.73
CA TYR A 44 13.84 1.89 -25.03
C TYR A 44 12.69 2.35 -25.96
N MET A 45 12.91 3.38 -26.74
CA MET A 45 11.92 3.89 -27.70
C MET A 45 11.62 2.85 -28.80
N ASP A 46 12.65 2.16 -29.32
CA ASP A 46 12.49 1.07 -30.26
C ASP A 46 11.67 -0.09 -29.68
N TYR A 47 11.92 -0.44 -28.40
CA TYR A 47 11.13 -1.42 -27.67
C TYR A 47 9.66 -1.00 -27.54
N MET A 48 9.40 0.24 -27.13
CA MET A 48 8.03 0.76 -26.97
C MET A 48 7.26 0.74 -28.30
N THR A 49 7.91 1.16 -29.39
CA THR A 49 7.32 1.14 -30.73
C THR A 49 7.03 -0.28 -31.20
N SER A 50 7.99 -1.19 -31.04
CA SER A 50 7.84 -2.60 -31.45
C SER A 50 6.71 -3.31 -30.71
N ASN A 51 6.41 -2.89 -29.48
CA ASN A 51 5.35 -3.44 -28.66
C ASN A 51 4.04 -2.62 -28.70
N LYS A 52 3.95 -1.62 -29.56
CA LYS A 52 2.76 -0.73 -29.72
C LYS A 52 2.38 0.00 -28.42
N LEU A 53 3.40 0.44 -27.69
CA LEU A 53 3.24 1.15 -26.41
C LEU A 53 3.45 2.68 -26.55
N GLU A 54 3.60 3.18 -27.78
CA GLU A 54 3.86 4.61 -28.08
C GLU A 54 2.79 5.54 -27.51
N ARG A 55 1.57 5.02 -27.29
CA ARG A 55 0.49 5.80 -26.66
C ARG A 55 0.83 6.30 -25.26
N TYR A 56 1.84 5.75 -24.62
CA TYR A 56 2.30 6.14 -23.28
C TYR A 56 3.42 7.17 -23.34
N ILE A 57 4.15 7.21 -24.45
CA ILE A 57 5.34 8.06 -24.63
C ILE A 57 5.34 8.59 -26.06
N GLY A 58 5.43 9.90 -26.22
CA GLY A 58 5.71 10.51 -27.53
C GLY A 58 7.22 10.41 -27.83
N PRO A 59 7.65 9.81 -28.96
CA PRO A 59 9.07 9.61 -29.28
C PRO A 59 9.89 10.92 -29.26
N ASP A 60 9.28 12.06 -29.58
CA ASP A 60 9.96 13.36 -29.63
C ASP A 60 9.92 14.15 -28.32
N GLU A 61 9.18 13.68 -27.33
CA GLU A 61 8.97 14.40 -26.07
C GLU A 61 10.09 14.17 -25.06
N ARG A 62 10.67 12.98 -25.05
CA ARG A 62 11.65 12.58 -24.02
C ARG A 62 12.93 13.39 -24.08
N SER A 63 13.44 13.66 -25.28
CA SER A 63 14.69 14.41 -25.47
C SER A 63 14.55 15.93 -25.25
N LYS A 64 13.33 16.45 -25.16
CA LYS A 64 13.08 17.88 -24.98
C LYS A 64 13.20 18.25 -23.50
N PHE A 65 13.95 19.33 -23.23
CA PHE A 65 14.02 19.90 -21.88
C PHE A 65 12.62 20.27 -21.37
N SER A 66 12.29 19.76 -20.18
CA SER A 66 11.01 20.05 -19.54
C SER A 66 11.17 20.12 -18.02
N LEU A 67 10.80 21.25 -17.45
CA LEU A 67 10.80 21.44 -16.00
C LEU A 67 9.77 20.54 -15.31
N GLU A 68 8.60 20.36 -15.92
CA GLU A 68 7.58 19.45 -15.43
C GLU A 68 8.10 18.03 -15.35
N ARG A 69 8.74 17.54 -16.41
CA ARG A 69 9.31 16.19 -16.44
C ARG A 69 10.43 16.02 -15.44
N PHE A 70 11.24 17.04 -15.22
CA PHE A 70 12.31 17.00 -14.24
C PHE A 70 11.79 16.98 -12.80
N PHE A 71 10.94 17.94 -12.42
CA PHE A 71 10.44 18.05 -11.04
C PHE A 71 9.33 17.04 -10.72
N ARG A 72 8.52 16.69 -11.72
CA ARG A 72 7.33 15.84 -11.58
C ARG A 72 7.50 14.49 -12.30
N TRP A 73 8.71 13.98 -12.37
CA TRP A 73 9.08 12.79 -13.14
C TRP A 73 8.19 11.56 -12.87
N ARG A 74 7.62 11.44 -11.66
CA ARG A 74 6.70 10.37 -11.32
C ARG A 74 5.38 10.41 -12.10
N CYS A 75 5.09 11.50 -12.78
CA CYS A 75 3.88 11.65 -13.58
C CYS A 75 3.97 11.01 -14.97
N TRP A 76 5.15 10.56 -15.40
CA TRP A 76 5.35 10.01 -16.74
C TRP A 76 5.92 8.61 -16.73
N TRP A 77 5.37 7.75 -17.61
CA TRP A 77 5.88 6.39 -17.82
C TRP A 77 7.35 6.34 -18.25
N ASP A 78 7.86 7.42 -18.85
CA ASP A 78 9.26 7.55 -19.23
C ASP A 78 10.22 7.36 -18.04
N TYR A 79 9.80 7.73 -16.85
CA TYR A 79 10.67 7.83 -15.67
C TYR A 79 10.15 7.03 -14.47
N SER A 80 8.87 6.66 -14.47
CA SER A 80 8.23 6.02 -13.31
C SER A 80 7.11 5.08 -13.75
N THR A 81 6.75 4.17 -12.88
CA THR A 81 5.56 3.34 -13.02
C THR A 81 4.40 3.83 -12.14
N GLY A 82 4.53 5.05 -11.60
CA GLY A 82 3.49 5.74 -10.86
C GLY A 82 2.94 4.94 -9.68
N LEU A 83 1.62 4.80 -9.60
CA LEU A 83 0.93 4.11 -8.50
C LEU A 83 1.42 2.68 -8.28
N SER A 84 1.85 1.97 -9.32
CA SER A 84 2.35 0.61 -9.18
C SER A 84 3.75 0.53 -8.57
N GLY A 85 4.69 1.35 -9.04
CA GLY A 85 6.07 1.36 -8.54
C GLY A 85 6.27 2.15 -7.26
N ASP A 86 5.65 3.35 -7.18
CA ASP A 86 5.89 4.26 -6.05
C ASP A 86 5.00 4.00 -4.84
N LEU A 87 3.88 3.30 -4.96
CA LEU A 87 2.95 3.06 -3.85
C LEU A 87 2.63 1.57 -3.66
N LEU A 88 2.18 0.86 -4.69
CA LEU A 88 1.82 -0.55 -4.56
C LEU A 88 2.98 -1.42 -4.06
N THR A 89 4.20 -1.14 -4.47
CA THR A 89 5.39 -1.89 -4.03
C THR A 89 5.54 -1.89 -2.51
N HIS A 90 5.30 -0.76 -1.85
CA HIS A 90 5.36 -0.66 -0.38
C HIS A 90 4.26 -1.47 0.29
N GLU A 91 3.06 -1.43 -0.27
CA GLU A 91 1.93 -2.18 0.25
C GLU A 91 2.09 -3.68 0.04
N TYR A 92 2.58 -4.06 -1.14
CA TYR A 92 2.89 -5.45 -1.46
C TYR A 92 4.00 -6.01 -0.57
N ASP A 93 5.07 -5.23 -0.37
CA ASP A 93 6.17 -5.61 0.51
C ASP A 93 5.68 -5.84 1.95
N ALA A 94 4.86 -4.95 2.48
CA ALA A 94 4.25 -5.12 3.81
C ALA A 94 3.43 -6.42 3.90
N VAL A 95 2.60 -6.70 2.89
CA VAL A 95 1.84 -7.95 2.84
C VAL A 95 2.78 -9.16 2.74
N ASN A 96 3.84 -9.05 1.92
CA ASN A 96 4.82 -10.13 1.78
C ASN A 96 5.59 -10.39 3.08
N GLN A 97 5.93 -9.36 3.83
CA GLN A 97 6.58 -9.51 5.15
C GLN A 97 5.67 -10.20 6.17
N ILE A 98 4.38 -9.90 6.16
CA ILE A 98 3.40 -10.50 7.08
C ILE A 98 3.05 -11.94 6.69
N MET A 99 2.78 -12.17 5.41
CA MET A 99 2.20 -13.39 4.89
C MET A 99 3.18 -14.33 4.17
N HIS A 100 4.39 -13.84 3.86
CA HIS A 100 5.40 -14.55 3.06
C HIS A 100 4.83 -15.10 1.74
N VAL A 101 4.08 -14.25 1.02
CA VAL A 101 3.35 -14.66 -0.19
C VAL A 101 4.25 -14.92 -1.39
N GLY A 102 5.41 -14.28 -1.46
CA GLY A 102 6.32 -14.39 -2.61
C GLY A 102 5.71 -13.83 -3.90
N ILE A 103 6.11 -14.38 -5.03
CA ILE A 103 5.64 -13.95 -6.36
C ILE A 103 4.22 -14.48 -6.60
N PRO A 104 3.27 -13.65 -7.08
CA PRO A 104 1.92 -14.10 -7.38
C PRO A 104 1.89 -14.98 -8.64
N HIS A 105 0.92 -15.88 -8.71
CA HIS A 105 0.66 -16.67 -9.91
C HIS A 105 0.17 -15.78 -11.05
N SER A 106 -0.71 -14.83 -10.74
CA SER A 106 -1.25 -13.88 -11.71
C SER A 106 -1.44 -12.49 -11.12
N ALA A 107 -1.42 -11.47 -11.99
CA ALA A 107 -1.75 -10.10 -11.67
C ALA A 107 -2.60 -9.48 -12.77
N THR A 108 -3.73 -8.89 -12.41
CA THR A 108 -4.61 -8.18 -13.33
C THR A 108 -4.84 -6.76 -12.84
N SER A 109 -4.66 -5.79 -13.72
CA SER A 109 -4.78 -4.38 -13.36
C SER A 109 -5.71 -3.60 -14.28
N SER A 110 -6.38 -2.62 -13.70
CA SER A 110 -7.12 -1.58 -14.43
C SER A 110 -6.84 -0.22 -13.81
N GLY A 111 -6.87 0.84 -14.63
CA GLY A 111 -6.64 2.19 -14.16
C GLY A 111 -6.64 3.21 -15.28
N GLY A 112 -6.48 4.46 -14.92
CA GLY A 112 -6.44 5.55 -15.91
C GLY A 112 -6.21 6.90 -15.28
N VAL A 113 -6.12 7.92 -16.12
CA VAL A 113 -6.02 9.34 -15.74
C VAL A 113 -7.42 9.93 -15.75
N TYR A 114 -8.03 10.01 -14.57
CA TYR A 114 -9.43 10.42 -14.44
C TYR A 114 -9.60 11.83 -13.84
N PHE A 115 -8.75 12.23 -12.94
CA PHE A 115 -8.82 13.53 -12.26
C PHE A 115 -7.72 14.50 -12.69
N PHE A 116 -6.44 14.13 -12.59
CA PHE A 116 -5.32 15.02 -12.91
C PHE A 116 -5.09 15.13 -14.42
N LYS A 117 -5.64 16.16 -15.05
CA LYS A 117 -5.51 16.46 -16.50
C LYS A 117 -4.30 17.37 -16.78
N ASP A 118 -3.18 17.09 -16.16
CA ASP A 118 -1.93 17.87 -16.20
C ASP A 118 -0.93 17.37 -17.25
N GLY A 119 -1.36 16.50 -18.15
CA GLY A 119 -0.52 15.91 -19.19
C GLY A 119 0.22 14.64 -18.78
N ARG A 120 0.03 14.18 -17.55
CA ARG A 120 0.64 12.92 -17.09
C ARG A 120 0.22 11.72 -17.92
N THR A 121 1.10 10.75 -17.99
CA THR A 121 0.84 9.48 -18.67
C THR A 121 0.58 8.32 -17.70
N VAL A 122 1.07 8.41 -16.46
CA VAL A 122 0.77 7.40 -15.42
C VAL A 122 -0.64 7.59 -14.86
N PRO A 123 -1.34 6.50 -14.52
CA PRO A 123 -2.66 6.56 -13.91
C PRO A 123 -2.69 7.33 -12.59
N ASP A 124 -3.78 8.06 -12.33
CA ASP A 124 -4.10 8.62 -11.02
C ASP A 124 -5.12 7.78 -10.24
N VAL A 125 -5.66 6.73 -10.88
CA VAL A 125 -6.45 5.66 -10.28
C VAL A 125 -5.93 4.33 -10.78
N LEU A 126 -5.70 3.39 -9.86
CA LEU A 126 -5.23 2.04 -10.15
C LEU A 126 -5.91 1.02 -9.24
N GLN A 127 -6.35 -0.09 -9.83
CA GLN A 127 -6.71 -1.29 -9.11
C GLN A 127 -5.89 -2.46 -9.64
N THR A 128 -5.42 -3.33 -8.75
CA THR A 128 -4.67 -4.52 -9.11
C THR A 128 -5.10 -5.68 -8.23
N THR A 129 -5.45 -6.80 -8.87
CA THR A 129 -5.71 -8.06 -8.18
C THR A 129 -4.54 -8.99 -8.40
N PHE A 130 -4.03 -9.56 -7.32
CA PHE A 130 -3.00 -10.61 -7.30
C PHE A 130 -3.61 -11.91 -6.80
N GLU A 131 -3.16 -13.03 -7.35
CA GLU A 131 -3.69 -14.35 -7.03
C GLU A 131 -2.57 -15.35 -6.70
N TRP A 132 -2.78 -16.13 -5.63
CA TRP A 132 -1.97 -17.27 -5.20
C TRP A 132 -2.90 -18.47 -5.00
N PRO A 133 -3.30 -19.19 -6.08
CA PRO A 133 -4.24 -20.31 -5.99
C PRO A 133 -3.73 -21.46 -5.10
N ASP A 134 -2.43 -21.69 -5.07
CA ASP A 134 -1.75 -22.69 -4.22
C ASP A 134 -1.82 -22.35 -2.72
N ARG A 135 -2.24 -21.14 -2.37
CA ARG A 135 -2.40 -20.64 -0.99
C ARG A 135 -3.84 -20.24 -0.67
N ASP A 136 -4.79 -20.50 -1.57
CA ASP A 136 -6.19 -20.06 -1.44
C ASP A 136 -6.30 -18.57 -1.07
N LEU A 137 -5.50 -17.73 -1.73
CA LEU A 137 -5.31 -16.33 -1.38
C LEU A 137 -5.41 -15.42 -2.61
N THR A 138 -6.11 -14.31 -2.41
CA THR A 138 -6.10 -13.15 -3.32
C THR A 138 -5.78 -11.87 -2.57
N MET A 139 -5.19 -10.89 -3.26
CA MET A 139 -4.98 -9.54 -2.76
C MET A 139 -5.55 -8.54 -3.74
N LEU A 140 -6.39 -7.64 -3.26
CA LEU A 140 -6.88 -6.49 -3.99
C LEU A 140 -6.17 -5.23 -3.51
N TYR A 141 -5.45 -4.59 -4.40
CA TYR A 141 -4.92 -3.25 -4.21
C TYR A 141 -5.79 -2.21 -4.90
N SER A 142 -6.11 -1.10 -4.24
CA SER A 142 -6.77 0.04 -4.86
C SER A 142 -6.10 1.35 -4.46
N ALA A 143 -5.91 2.24 -5.44
CA ALA A 143 -5.31 3.55 -5.21
C ALA A 143 -6.01 4.65 -6.00
N THR A 144 -6.12 5.82 -5.39
CA THR A 144 -6.50 7.05 -6.08
C THR A 144 -5.72 8.23 -5.52
N LEU A 145 -5.33 9.15 -6.40
CA LEU A 145 -4.69 10.41 -6.03
C LEU A 145 -5.71 11.55 -5.84
N ALA A 146 -7.02 11.25 -5.95
CA ALA A 146 -8.12 12.21 -5.86
C ALA A 146 -9.07 11.95 -4.68
N SER A 147 -8.62 11.24 -3.65
CA SER A 147 -9.37 11.05 -2.40
C SER A 147 -8.39 10.78 -1.26
N SER A 148 -8.63 11.37 -0.11
CA SER A 148 -7.85 11.12 1.13
C SER A 148 -8.42 9.99 1.98
N ARG A 149 -9.52 9.35 1.54
CA ARG A 149 -10.14 8.26 2.32
C ARG A 149 -9.27 7.02 2.29
N ASN A 150 -8.49 6.82 3.34
CA ASN A 150 -7.69 5.61 3.54
C ASN A 150 -8.49 4.55 4.32
N ARG A 151 -8.24 3.28 4.03
CA ARG A 151 -8.89 2.12 4.70
C ARG A 151 -7.87 1.19 5.35
N GLY A 152 -6.57 1.50 5.23
CA GLY A 152 -5.52 0.63 5.73
C GLY A 152 -5.38 -0.67 4.94
N LYS A 153 -4.92 -1.70 5.62
CA LYS A 153 -4.80 -3.07 5.11
C LYS A 153 -5.73 -3.96 5.91
N VAL A 154 -6.53 -4.77 5.22
CA VAL A 154 -7.46 -5.71 5.85
C VAL A 154 -7.13 -7.12 5.36
N PHE A 155 -6.83 -8.01 6.29
CA PHE A 155 -6.58 -9.43 6.06
C PHE A 155 -7.81 -10.19 6.52
N MET A 156 -8.55 -10.77 5.57
CA MET A 156 -9.82 -11.46 5.82
C MET A 156 -9.63 -12.97 5.73
N GLY A 157 -9.82 -13.65 6.82
CA GLY A 157 -9.88 -15.10 6.92
C GLY A 157 -11.28 -15.56 7.35
N HIS A 158 -11.53 -16.87 7.31
CA HIS A 158 -12.81 -17.44 7.76
C HIS A 158 -13.01 -17.26 9.27
N ASP A 159 -11.94 -17.42 10.06
CA ASP A 159 -12.05 -17.41 11.52
C ASP A 159 -11.89 -16.01 12.14
N ALA A 160 -11.18 -15.11 11.46
CA ALA A 160 -10.91 -13.76 11.96
C ALA A 160 -10.46 -12.82 10.84
N SER A 161 -10.62 -11.52 11.07
CA SER A 161 -10.06 -10.46 10.25
C SER A 161 -9.06 -9.63 11.03
N MET A 162 -7.99 -9.19 10.36
CA MET A 162 -6.98 -8.31 10.93
C MET A 162 -6.93 -7.01 10.12
N GLU A 163 -7.11 -5.89 10.79
CA GLU A 163 -6.98 -4.55 10.22
C GLU A 163 -5.66 -3.92 10.67
N VAL A 164 -4.90 -3.41 9.71
CA VAL A 164 -3.62 -2.71 9.95
C VAL A 164 -3.69 -1.32 9.34
N SER A 165 -3.78 -0.34 10.22
CA SER A 165 -3.79 1.09 9.87
C SER A 165 -2.91 1.87 10.86
N ASN A 166 -3.45 2.92 11.50
CA ASN A 166 -2.81 3.56 12.64
C ASN A 166 -2.83 2.68 13.90
N ILE A 167 -3.69 1.70 13.91
CA ILE A 167 -3.78 0.65 14.92
C ILE A 167 -3.79 -0.70 14.21
N LEU A 168 -3.42 -1.75 14.95
CA LEU A 168 -3.69 -3.13 14.56
C LEU A 168 -4.88 -3.63 15.38
N ALA A 169 -5.90 -4.15 14.69
CA ALA A 169 -7.08 -4.72 15.34
C ALA A 169 -7.37 -6.11 14.75
N ILE A 170 -7.69 -7.06 15.62
CA ILE A 170 -8.12 -8.40 15.20
C ILE A 170 -9.52 -8.64 15.75
N THR A 171 -10.46 -8.94 14.85
CA THR A 171 -11.84 -9.29 15.18
C THR A 171 -12.10 -10.73 14.76
N VAL A 172 -12.64 -11.52 15.66
CA VAL A 172 -13.02 -12.91 15.37
C VAL A 172 -14.38 -12.92 14.70
N ASP A 173 -14.52 -13.72 13.63
CA ASP A 173 -15.79 -13.85 12.92
C ASP A 173 -16.78 -14.64 13.75
N GLN A 174 -18.07 -14.24 13.70
CA GLN A 174 -19.11 -14.91 14.49
C GLN A 174 -19.34 -16.36 14.04
N ASP A 175 -19.07 -16.65 12.77
CA ASP A 175 -19.21 -17.97 12.16
C ASP A 175 -17.88 -18.77 12.18
N SER A 176 -16.90 -18.31 12.97
CA SER A 176 -15.63 -19.00 13.13
C SER A 176 -15.84 -20.43 13.60
N THR A 177 -15.28 -21.36 12.85
CA THR A 177 -15.31 -22.78 13.23
C THR A 177 -14.24 -23.11 14.28
N ARG A 178 -13.11 -22.42 14.23
CA ARG A 178 -11.98 -22.61 15.14
C ARG A 178 -12.28 -22.18 16.57
N TYR A 179 -13.04 -21.11 16.73
CA TYR A 179 -13.31 -20.48 18.02
C TYR A 179 -14.77 -20.61 18.47
N ALA A 180 -15.55 -21.46 17.81
CA ALA A 180 -16.99 -21.64 18.06
C ALA A 180 -17.34 -21.87 19.53
N ASP A 181 -16.63 -22.75 20.23
CA ASP A 181 -16.90 -23.02 21.67
C ASP A 181 -16.64 -21.79 22.53
N LYS A 182 -15.54 -21.07 22.28
CA LYS A 182 -15.17 -19.89 23.07
C LYS A 182 -16.11 -18.71 22.81
N ILE A 183 -16.63 -18.59 21.57
CA ILE A 183 -17.66 -17.61 21.23
C ILE A 183 -18.95 -17.94 21.98
N LYS A 184 -19.38 -19.20 21.97
CA LYS A 184 -20.57 -19.68 22.66
C LYS A 184 -20.49 -19.48 24.18
N GLU A 185 -19.30 -19.65 24.75
CA GLU A 185 -19.04 -19.40 26.17
C GLU A 185 -18.91 -17.89 26.51
N GLY A 186 -18.99 -16.99 25.54
CA GLY A 186 -18.84 -15.56 25.72
C GLY A 186 -17.42 -15.12 26.12
N ILE A 187 -16.43 -15.96 25.84
CA ILE A 187 -15.00 -15.65 26.12
C ILE A 187 -14.43 -14.73 25.04
N ILE A 188 -14.78 -14.99 23.80
CA ILE A 188 -14.33 -14.21 22.64
C ILE A 188 -15.51 -13.41 22.10
N PRO A 189 -15.43 -12.08 22.06
CA PRO A 189 -16.41 -11.25 21.40
C PRO A 189 -16.26 -11.32 19.88
N THR A 190 -17.36 -11.12 19.16
CA THR A 190 -17.40 -11.08 17.69
C THR A 190 -17.82 -9.72 17.13
N ASP A 191 -18.28 -8.82 18.00
CA ASP A 191 -18.74 -7.46 17.67
C ASP A 191 -17.69 -6.38 17.95
N THR A 192 -16.63 -6.74 18.64
CA THR A 192 -15.53 -5.85 19.01
C THR A 192 -14.19 -6.53 18.76
N PRO A 193 -13.10 -5.78 18.55
CA PRO A 193 -11.78 -6.38 18.38
C PRO A 193 -11.40 -7.23 19.59
N PHE A 194 -11.01 -8.46 19.32
CA PHE A 194 -10.46 -9.38 20.31
C PHE A 194 -9.06 -8.94 20.77
N TYR A 195 -8.31 -8.31 19.86
CA TYR A 195 -6.97 -7.78 20.11
C TYR A 195 -6.82 -6.41 19.45
N THR A 196 -6.22 -5.45 20.16
CA THR A 196 -5.89 -4.13 19.63
C THR A 196 -4.50 -3.72 20.06
N TYR A 197 -3.70 -3.19 19.12
CA TYR A 197 -2.39 -2.62 19.39
C TYR A 197 -2.31 -1.19 18.81
N VAL A 198 -1.87 -0.23 19.62
CA VAL A 198 -1.69 1.17 19.21
C VAL A 198 -0.20 1.50 19.27
N PRO A 199 0.46 1.74 18.12
CA PRO A 199 1.87 2.08 18.09
C PRO A 199 2.19 3.38 18.84
N GLY A 200 3.29 3.39 19.58
CA GLY A 200 3.78 4.58 20.28
C GLY A 200 3.14 4.86 21.63
N GLN A 201 2.15 4.10 22.06
CA GLN A 201 1.73 4.07 23.45
C GLN A 201 2.64 3.11 24.23
N ASN A 202 2.88 3.43 25.53
CA ASN A 202 3.66 2.53 26.37
C ASN A 202 3.02 1.15 26.39
N SER A 203 3.84 0.12 26.28
CA SER A 203 3.39 -1.26 26.09
C SER A 203 2.45 -1.79 27.21
N SER A 204 2.43 -1.15 28.35
CA SER A 204 1.52 -1.47 29.47
C SER A 204 0.09 -0.94 29.25
N ASP A 205 -0.09 0.09 28.40
CA ASP A 205 -1.37 0.80 28.27
C ASP A 205 -2.05 0.55 26.91
N SER A 206 -1.38 -0.13 25.99
CA SER A 206 -1.79 -0.18 24.58
C SER A 206 -2.52 -1.46 24.17
N VAL A 207 -2.57 -2.46 25.02
CA VAL A 207 -3.18 -3.74 24.69
C VAL A 207 -4.36 -3.98 25.64
N THR A 208 -5.53 -3.51 25.26
CA THR A 208 -6.79 -3.94 25.87
C THR A 208 -7.42 -5.00 24.99
N SER A 209 -7.01 -6.24 25.13
CA SER A 209 -7.79 -7.32 24.56
C SER A 209 -8.90 -7.75 25.54
N PRO A 210 -10.08 -8.09 25.04
CA PRO A 210 -11.11 -8.70 25.87
C PRO A 210 -10.63 -9.94 26.62
N THR A 211 -9.68 -10.67 26.06
CA THR A 211 -9.02 -11.81 26.69
C THR A 211 -8.17 -11.37 27.87
N GLU A 212 -7.42 -10.30 27.78
CA GLU A 212 -6.68 -9.74 28.92
C GLU A 212 -7.62 -9.28 30.03
N LEU A 213 -8.69 -8.58 29.68
CA LEU A 213 -9.72 -8.18 30.65
C LEU A 213 -10.37 -9.38 31.33
N TYR A 214 -10.60 -10.48 30.61
CA TYR A 214 -11.12 -11.71 31.15
C TYR A 214 -10.14 -12.35 32.14
N PHE A 215 -8.86 -12.44 31.80
CA PHE A 215 -7.83 -12.99 32.69
C PHE A 215 -7.52 -12.04 33.84
N ALA A 216 -7.49 -10.72 33.61
CA ALA A 216 -7.29 -9.73 34.67
C ALA A 216 -8.38 -9.82 35.74
N LYS A 217 -9.65 -9.90 35.33
CA LYS A 217 -10.78 -10.08 36.26
C LYS A 217 -10.71 -11.34 37.12
N ARG A 218 -9.94 -12.35 36.69
CA ARG A 218 -9.72 -13.61 37.41
C ARG A 218 -8.38 -13.66 38.15
N GLY A 219 -7.62 -12.57 38.15
CA GLY A 219 -6.30 -12.52 38.79
C GLY A 219 -5.25 -13.42 38.12
N LEU A 220 -5.48 -13.75 36.83
CA LEU A 220 -4.61 -14.65 36.05
C LEU A 220 -3.70 -13.88 35.08
N LEU A 221 -3.82 -12.55 35.01
CA LEU A 221 -2.99 -11.72 34.17
C LEU A 221 -1.77 -11.22 34.95
N TYR A 222 -0.63 -11.40 34.35
CA TYR A 222 0.62 -10.82 34.82
C TYR A 222 1.44 -10.37 33.62
N THR A 223 2.20 -9.32 33.78
CA THR A 223 3.11 -8.81 32.74
C THR A 223 4.54 -8.88 33.25
N TYR A 224 5.50 -8.99 32.32
CA TYR A 224 6.91 -8.87 32.60
C TYR A 224 7.44 -7.55 32.05
N VAL A 225 8.00 -6.72 32.94
CA VAL A 225 8.72 -5.52 32.55
C VAL A 225 10.15 -5.69 33.02
N ASN A 226 11.10 -5.62 32.10
CA ASN A 226 12.52 -5.83 32.38
C ASN A 226 12.82 -7.15 33.16
N GLY A 227 12.12 -8.22 32.80
CA GLY A 227 12.31 -9.53 33.43
C GLY A 227 11.67 -9.68 34.83
N LYS A 228 10.97 -8.66 35.31
CA LYS A 228 10.25 -8.72 36.58
C LYS A 228 8.75 -8.89 36.35
N ARG A 229 8.13 -9.86 37.03
CA ARG A 229 6.70 -10.10 36.99
C ARG A 229 5.94 -9.02 37.77
N TYR A 230 4.88 -8.51 37.18
CA TYR A 230 3.89 -7.65 37.82
C TYR A 230 2.53 -8.30 37.70
N ASP A 231 1.86 -8.48 38.81
CA ASP A 231 0.45 -8.88 38.83
C ASP A 231 -0.40 -7.63 38.64
N THR A 232 -1.32 -7.65 37.65
CA THR A 232 -2.22 -6.55 37.31
C THR A 232 -3.56 -6.74 37.99
#